data_8e6bd6debff78ea834ab95f64df0c47b
#
_entry.id   8e6bd6debff78ea834ab95f64df0c47b
#
_cell.length_a   1.000
_cell.length_b   1.000
_cell.length_c   1.000
_cell.angle_alpha   90.00
_cell.angle_beta   90.00
_cell.angle_gamma   90.00
#
_symmetry.space_group_name_H-M   'P 1'
#
loop_
_entity.id
_entity.type
_entity.pdbx_description
1 polymer ?
#
loop_
_entity_poly.entity_id
_entity_poly.type
_entity_poly.pdbx_seq_one_letter_code
_entity_poly.pdbx_strand_id
1 'polypeptide(L)'
;KPTERIRLAQNVISEDDFADIFFTILESVEKVHVDSKFGDISYFEALTAMAFLHFKKRNVDVQIIEVGLGGRLDATNVVKPTVTVITPIGLDHVGTLGDSIKKIANEKSGIIKNQVPVVVSPQTTDALEVISNISRSKNCEMISVEKKYSWIRTHFDLSGQKFILKSSEKE
;
A
#
# COMPACT_ATOMS: atom_id res chain seq x y z
N LYS A 1 -11.49 -6.42 -14.46
CA LYS A 1 -12.61 -5.48 -14.19
C LYS A 1 -12.27 -4.57 -13.00
N PRO A 2 -12.87 -3.36 -12.89
CA PRO A 2 -12.69 -2.48 -11.73
C PRO A 2 -13.02 -3.16 -10.40
N THR A 3 -14.06 -3.97 -10.37
CA THR A 3 -14.50 -4.73 -9.20
C THR A 3 -13.43 -5.65 -8.62
N GLU A 4 -12.50 -6.16 -9.43
CA GLU A 4 -11.43 -7.06 -8.98
C GLU A 4 -10.46 -6.41 -8.01
N ARG A 5 -10.42 -5.07 -7.98
CA ARG A 5 -9.54 -4.27 -7.12
C ARG A 5 -10.08 -4.06 -5.70
N ILE A 6 -11.37 -4.36 -5.46
CA ILE A 6 -12.00 -4.22 -4.14
C ILE A 6 -12.49 -5.59 -3.71
N ARG A 7 -11.88 -6.16 -2.67
CA ARG A 7 -12.14 -7.54 -2.24
C ARG A 7 -12.38 -7.61 -0.74
N LEU A 8 -13.31 -8.49 -0.36
CA LEU A 8 -13.50 -8.95 1.00
C LEU A 8 -13.10 -10.42 1.07
N ALA A 9 -12.00 -10.72 1.73
CA ALA A 9 -11.35 -12.03 1.70
C ALA A 9 -11.13 -12.50 0.24
N GLN A 10 -11.76 -13.57 -0.17
CA GLN A 10 -11.62 -14.15 -1.52
C GLN A 10 -12.60 -13.57 -2.54
N ASN A 11 -13.63 -12.84 -2.09
CA ASN A 11 -14.70 -12.37 -2.95
C ASN A 11 -14.46 -10.95 -3.44
N VAL A 12 -14.66 -10.71 -4.73
CA VAL A 12 -14.70 -9.35 -5.28
C VAL A 12 -16.00 -8.66 -4.87
N ILE A 13 -15.99 -7.33 -4.80
CA ILE A 13 -17.20 -6.54 -4.61
C ILE A 13 -18.23 -6.90 -5.70
N SER A 14 -19.51 -7.02 -5.33
CA SER A 14 -20.59 -7.24 -6.32
C SER A 14 -20.74 -6.03 -7.24
N GLU A 15 -21.28 -6.24 -8.44
CA GLU A 15 -21.56 -5.15 -9.38
C GLU A 15 -22.60 -4.18 -8.80
N ASP A 16 -23.60 -4.68 -8.06
CA ASP A 16 -24.61 -3.86 -7.39
C ASP A 16 -23.99 -2.98 -6.28
N ASP A 17 -23.20 -3.56 -5.36
CA ASP A 17 -22.51 -2.79 -4.33
C ASP A 17 -21.55 -1.74 -4.94
N PHE A 18 -20.90 -2.11 -6.05
CA PHE A 18 -20.00 -1.21 -6.75
C PHE A 18 -20.76 -0.01 -7.33
N ALA A 19 -21.90 -0.26 -7.97
CA ALA A 19 -22.76 0.79 -8.51
C ALA A 19 -23.34 1.68 -7.40
N ASP A 20 -23.86 1.10 -6.33
CA ASP A 20 -24.41 1.85 -5.19
C ASP A 20 -23.38 2.78 -4.55
N ILE A 21 -22.15 2.29 -4.39
CA ILE A 21 -21.06 3.08 -3.81
C ILE A 21 -20.63 4.18 -4.79
N PHE A 22 -20.56 3.87 -6.08
CA PHE A 22 -20.23 4.87 -7.10
C PHE A 22 -21.25 6.03 -7.06
N PHE A 23 -22.54 5.77 -7.07
CA PHE A 23 -23.56 6.80 -6.94
C PHE A 23 -23.48 7.56 -5.62
N THR A 24 -23.06 6.90 -4.54
CA THR A 24 -22.88 7.56 -3.24
C THR A 24 -21.74 8.60 -3.26
N ILE A 25 -20.66 8.37 -4.01
CA ILE A 25 -19.54 9.32 -4.07
C ILE A 25 -19.71 10.38 -5.17
N LEU A 26 -20.60 10.17 -6.12
CA LEU A 26 -20.74 10.99 -7.33
C LEU A 26 -20.91 12.49 -7.01
N GLU A 27 -21.77 12.83 -6.06
CA GLU A 27 -21.97 14.22 -5.63
C GLU A 27 -20.67 14.86 -5.10
N SER A 28 -19.85 14.07 -4.39
CA SER A 28 -18.55 14.55 -3.87
C SER A 28 -17.52 14.72 -5.00
N VAL A 29 -17.54 13.85 -5.99
CA VAL A 29 -16.69 13.95 -7.18
C VAL A 29 -17.04 15.22 -7.97
N GLU A 30 -18.33 15.47 -8.19
CA GLU A 30 -18.81 16.67 -8.88
C GLU A 30 -18.44 17.97 -8.15
N LYS A 31 -18.54 17.98 -6.81
CA LYS A 31 -18.12 19.13 -6.00
C LYS A 31 -16.63 19.44 -6.15
N VAL A 32 -15.77 18.42 -6.16
CA VAL A 32 -14.33 18.61 -6.35
C VAL A 32 -14.03 19.10 -7.75
N HIS A 33 -14.70 18.58 -8.77
CA HIS A 33 -14.58 19.04 -10.17
C HIS A 33 -14.90 20.53 -10.30
N VAL A 34 -15.97 21.00 -9.65
CA VAL A 34 -16.38 22.42 -9.69
C VAL A 34 -15.39 23.33 -8.95
N ASP A 35 -14.81 22.88 -7.83
CA ASP A 35 -13.86 23.69 -7.03
C ASP A 35 -12.46 23.81 -7.68
N SER A 36 -12.19 23.12 -8.74
CA SER A 36 -11.04 23.16 -9.67
C SER A 36 -9.63 23.47 -9.10
N LYS A 37 -9.46 23.77 -7.81
CA LYS A 37 -8.17 24.08 -7.17
C LYS A 37 -7.18 22.93 -7.21
N PHE A 38 -7.70 21.71 -7.21
CA PHE A 38 -6.90 20.48 -7.12
C PHE A 38 -6.94 19.64 -8.39
N GLY A 39 -7.62 20.14 -9.45
CA GLY A 39 -7.86 19.40 -10.69
C GLY A 39 -8.98 18.36 -10.57
N ASP A 40 -9.16 17.59 -11.64
CA ASP A 40 -10.17 16.54 -11.69
C ASP A 40 -9.76 15.31 -10.89
N ILE A 41 -10.74 14.65 -10.29
CA ILE A 41 -10.51 13.37 -9.60
C ILE A 41 -10.14 12.29 -10.62
N SER A 42 -9.00 11.67 -10.42
CA SER A 42 -8.56 10.55 -11.24
C SER A 42 -9.41 9.30 -10.97
N TYR A 43 -9.40 8.38 -11.93
CA TYR A 43 -10.02 7.07 -11.77
C TYR A 43 -9.54 6.33 -10.50
N PHE A 44 -8.24 6.40 -10.20
CA PHE A 44 -7.68 5.71 -9.05
C PHE A 44 -8.10 6.34 -7.71
N GLU A 45 -8.21 7.67 -7.65
CA GLU A 45 -8.72 8.37 -6.46
C GLU A 45 -10.19 8.01 -6.20
N ALA A 46 -11.04 8.02 -7.24
CA ALA A 46 -12.43 7.60 -7.12
C ALA A 46 -12.54 6.15 -6.64
N LEU A 47 -11.78 5.23 -7.25
CA LEU A 47 -11.77 3.82 -6.87
C LEU A 47 -11.28 3.61 -5.42
N THR A 48 -10.27 4.36 -4.99
CA THR A 48 -9.76 4.33 -3.60
C THR A 48 -10.82 4.79 -2.61
N ALA A 49 -11.52 5.90 -2.91
CA ALA A 49 -12.62 6.37 -2.08
C ALA A 49 -13.77 5.35 -1.98
N MET A 50 -14.10 4.71 -3.11
CA MET A 50 -15.09 3.62 -3.15
C MET A 50 -14.67 2.44 -2.28
N ALA A 51 -13.40 2.03 -2.34
CA ALA A 51 -12.88 0.93 -1.53
C ALA A 51 -13.01 1.23 -0.03
N PHE A 52 -12.61 2.42 0.41
CA PHE A 52 -12.74 2.83 1.81
C PHE A 52 -14.20 2.87 2.26
N LEU A 53 -15.10 3.37 1.43
CA LEU A 53 -16.52 3.42 1.76
C LEU A 53 -17.13 2.01 1.82
N HIS A 54 -16.74 1.11 0.91
CA HIS A 54 -17.16 -0.28 0.94
C HIS A 54 -16.72 -0.98 2.23
N PHE A 55 -15.44 -0.89 2.57
CA PHE A 55 -14.90 -1.49 3.79
C PHE A 55 -15.57 -0.93 5.06
N LYS A 56 -15.84 0.37 5.08
CA LYS A 56 -16.60 1.00 6.18
C LYS A 56 -18.04 0.45 6.26
N LYS A 57 -18.77 0.36 5.14
CA LYS A 57 -20.13 -0.20 5.10
C LYS A 57 -20.17 -1.65 5.54
N ARG A 58 -19.12 -2.44 5.25
CA ARG A 58 -19.00 -3.86 5.60
C ARG A 58 -18.41 -4.10 6.99
N ASN A 59 -18.05 -3.05 7.75
CA ASN A 59 -17.47 -3.12 9.09
C ASN A 59 -16.31 -4.11 9.17
N VAL A 60 -15.36 -4.03 8.23
CA VAL A 60 -14.19 -4.92 8.22
C VAL A 60 -13.27 -4.61 9.40
N ASP A 61 -12.71 -5.64 10.03
CA ASP A 61 -11.78 -5.50 11.15
C ASP A 61 -10.40 -5.02 10.71
N VAL A 62 -9.97 -5.43 9.51
CA VAL A 62 -8.65 -5.12 8.94
C VAL A 62 -8.79 -4.76 7.46
N GLN A 63 -8.08 -3.71 7.06
CA GLN A 63 -7.96 -3.31 5.66
C GLN A 63 -6.51 -3.48 5.20
N ILE A 64 -6.31 -4.20 4.09
CA ILE A 64 -5.02 -4.30 3.40
C ILE A 64 -5.09 -3.36 2.20
N ILE A 65 -4.31 -2.29 2.25
CA ILE A 65 -4.32 -1.22 1.25
C ILE A 65 -3.01 -1.27 0.46
N GLU A 66 -3.12 -1.50 -0.84
CA GLU A 66 -2.00 -1.47 -1.76
C GLU A 66 -1.87 -0.09 -2.41
N VAL A 67 -0.66 0.46 -2.39
CA VAL A 67 -0.31 1.72 -3.05
C VAL A 67 -0.41 1.56 -4.57
N GLY A 68 -1.03 2.51 -5.24
CA GLY A 68 -1.12 2.49 -6.70
C GLY A 68 0.18 2.90 -7.37
N LEU A 69 0.77 4.05 -6.97
CA LEU A 69 2.01 4.56 -7.54
C LEU A 69 2.81 5.36 -6.51
N GLY A 70 4.09 5.06 -6.40
CA GLY A 70 4.99 5.78 -5.50
C GLY A 70 4.66 5.52 -4.04
N GLY A 71 3.99 6.44 -3.37
CA GLY A 71 3.56 6.34 -1.99
C GLY A 71 3.20 7.69 -1.38
N ARG A 72 4.13 8.64 -1.37
CA ARG A 72 3.98 9.94 -0.70
C ARG A 72 2.73 10.72 -1.12
N LEU A 73 2.43 10.76 -2.41
CA LEU A 73 1.29 11.46 -3.01
C LEU A 73 0.20 10.51 -3.51
N ASP A 74 0.29 9.22 -3.17
CA ASP A 74 -0.71 8.25 -3.59
C ASP A 74 -2.06 8.49 -2.89
N ALA A 75 -3.15 8.24 -3.60
CA ALA A 75 -4.51 8.41 -3.09
C ALA A 75 -4.77 7.57 -1.82
N THR A 76 -4.09 6.42 -1.69
CA THR A 76 -4.20 5.55 -0.51
C THR A 76 -3.50 6.11 0.72
N ASN A 77 -2.60 7.10 0.57
CA ASN A 77 -1.77 7.61 1.66
C ASN A 77 -2.51 8.50 2.68
N VAL A 78 -3.82 8.64 2.55
CA VAL A 78 -4.70 9.32 3.53
C VAL A 78 -4.94 8.47 4.80
N VAL A 79 -4.63 7.18 4.76
CA VAL A 79 -4.84 6.27 5.90
C VAL A 79 -3.86 6.50 7.03
N LYS A 80 -4.28 6.13 8.25
CA LYS A 80 -3.41 5.96 9.42
C LYS A 80 -3.27 4.46 9.69
N PRO A 81 -2.23 3.80 9.16
CA PRO A 81 -2.09 2.35 9.25
C PRO A 81 -1.61 1.92 10.64
N THR A 82 -1.88 0.66 11.00
CA THR A 82 -1.29 0.00 12.18
C THR A 82 0.09 -0.55 11.91
N VAL A 83 0.39 -0.83 10.63
CA VAL A 83 1.70 -1.28 10.15
C VAL A 83 1.87 -0.82 8.70
N THR A 84 3.09 -0.43 8.35
CA THR A 84 3.49 -0.13 6.98
C THR A 84 4.38 -1.24 6.44
N VAL A 85 4.21 -1.63 5.18
CA VAL A 85 5.05 -2.65 4.54
C VAL A 85 5.69 -2.06 3.30
N ILE A 86 7.02 -2.22 3.16
CA ILE A 86 7.76 -1.84 1.96
C ILE A 86 8.37 -3.10 1.35
N THR A 87 7.88 -3.45 0.16
CA THR A 87 8.38 -4.55 -0.65
C THR A 87 9.69 -4.16 -1.37
N PRO A 88 10.40 -5.07 -2.04
CA PRO A 88 11.65 -4.74 -2.71
C PRO A 88 11.49 -3.58 -3.70
N ILE A 89 12.42 -2.61 -3.62
CA ILE A 89 12.43 -1.42 -4.49
C ILE A 89 13.40 -1.66 -5.65
N GLY A 90 12.92 -1.43 -6.86
CA GLY A 90 13.69 -1.43 -8.10
C GLY A 90 13.49 -0.14 -8.89
N LEU A 91 14.20 -0.01 -9.99
CA LEU A 91 13.97 1.07 -10.96
C LEU A 91 12.66 0.79 -11.69
N ASP A 92 11.65 1.61 -11.42
CA ASP A 92 10.34 1.53 -12.03
C ASP A 92 9.70 2.92 -12.06
N HIS A 93 8.87 3.19 -13.05
CA HIS A 93 8.20 4.48 -13.22
C HIS A 93 9.16 5.69 -13.13
N VAL A 94 10.35 5.57 -13.70
CA VAL A 94 11.44 6.55 -13.55
C VAL A 94 11.06 7.95 -14.02
N GLY A 95 10.16 8.08 -14.98
CA GLY A 95 9.64 9.38 -15.44
C GLY A 95 8.80 10.12 -14.40
N THR A 96 8.25 9.42 -13.42
CA THR A 96 7.36 10.00 -12.39
C THR A 96 8.00 9.98 -11.00
N LEU A 97 8.67 8.88 -10.62
CA LEU A 97 9.20 8.68 -9.28
C LEU A 97 10.66 9.09 -9.13
N GLY A 98 11.35 9.32 -10.26
CA GLY A 98 12.75 9.69 -10.31
C GLY A 98 13.66 8.60 -10.86
N ASP A 99 14.85 9.01 -11.26
CA ASP A 99 15.83 8.26 -12.06
C ASP A 99 16.83 7.44 -11.22
N SER A 100 16.63 7.35 -9.91
CA SER A 100 17.50 6.60 -9.01
C SER A 100 16.73 5.86 -7.93
N ILE A 101 17.34 4.77 -7.43
CA ILE A 101 16.79 3.98 -6.31
C ILE A 101 16.50 4.86 -5.09
N LYS A 102 17.37 5.83 -4.78
CA LYS A 102 17.16 6.73 -3.64
C LYS A 102 15.91 7.61 -3.81
N LYS A 103 15.69 8.15 -5.01
CA LYS A 103 14.49 8.97 -5.29
C LYS A 103 13.22 8.12 -5.20
N ILE A 104 13.20 6.95 -5.82
CA ILE A 104 12.05 6.03 -5.77
C ILE A 104 11.79 5.57 -4.33
N ALA A 105 12.85 5.24 -3.57
CA ALA A 105 12.72 4.86 -2.17
C ALA A 105 12.14 5.99 -1.31
N ASN A 106 12.51 7.24 -1.58
CA ASN A 106 11.96 8.41 -0.90
C ASN A 106 10.44 8.54 -1.14
N GLU A 107 9.99 8.43 -2.40
CA GLU A 107 8.56 8.47 -2.74
C GLU A 107 7.79 7.32 -2.08
N LYS A 108 8.32 6.09 -2.16
CA LYS A 108 7.68 4.91 -1.55
C LYS A 108 7.65 4.99 -0.02
N SER A 109 8.70 5.50 0.60
CA SER A 109 8.77 5.69 2.07
C SER A 109 7.84 6.80 2.59
N GLY A 110 7.24 7.57 1.72
CA GLY A 110 6.23 8.57 2.08
C GLY A 110 4.98 8.00 2.78
N ILE A 111 4.76 6.69 2.70
CA ILE A 111 3.67 6.00 3.41
C ILE A 111 3.98 5.71 4.88
N ILE A 112 5.23 5.82 5.31
CA ILE A 112 5.62 5.62 6.71
C ILE A 112 5.02 6.75 7.55
N LYS A 113 4.31 6.42 8.63
CA LYS A 113 3.66 7.38 9.54
C LYS A 113 4.35 7.39 10.90
N ASN A 114 4.26 8.49 11.61
CA ASN A 114 4.89 8.64 12.93
C ASN A 114 4.48 7.51 13.89
N GLN A 115 5.47 6.89 14.52
CA GLN A 115 5.29 5.84 15.54
C GLN A 115 4.55 4.58 15.04
N VAL A 116 4.48 4.38 13.72
CA VAL A 116 3.89 3.19 13.13
C VAL A 116 5.01 2.24 12.71
N PRO A 117 4.99 0.97 13.12
CA PRO A 117 6.00 0.00 12.71
C PRO A 117 6.08 -0.13 11.18
N VAL A 118 7.30 -0.29 10.66
CA VAL A 118 7.51 -0.53 9.24
C VAL A 118 8.24 -1.85 9.02
N VAL A 119 7.60 -2.75 8.29
CA VAL A 119 8.17 -4.03 7.85
C VAL A 119 8.83 -3.83 6.49
N VAL A 120 10.09 -4.21 6.39
CA VAL A 120 10.90 -3.96 5.19
C VAL A 120 11.45 -5.27 4.65
N SER A 121 11.08 -5.61 3.42
CA SER A 121 11.67 -6.72 2.67
C SER A 121 13.16 -6.47 2.40
N PRO A 122 13.94 -7.47 1.95
CA PRO A 122 15.31 -7.26 1.49
C PRO A 122 15.40 -6.12 0.48
N GLN A 123 16.39 -5.23 0.65
CA GLN A 123 16.55 -4.00 -0.13
C GLN A 123 17.99 -3.85 -0.61
N THR A 124 18.18 -3.06 -1.67
CA THR A 124 19.51 -2.53 -1.99
C THR A 124 19.98 -1.57 -0.90
N THR A 125 21.29 -1.38 -0.77
CA THR A 125 21.89 -0.47 0.23
C THR A 125 21.30 0.94 0.16
N ASP A 126 21.14 1.48 -1.05
CA ASP A 126 20.60 2.83 -1.29
C ASP A 126 19.14 2.96 -0.83
N ALA A 127 18.31 1.96 -1.11
CA ALA A 127 16.92 1.97 -0.66
C ALA A 127 16.83 1.81 0.86
N LEU A 128 17.61 0.90 1.43
CA LEU A 128 17.63 0.65 2.88
C LEU A 128 18.08 1.89 3.67
N GLU A 129 19.06 2.62 3.17
CA GLU A 129 19.53 3.89 3.78
C GLU A 129 18.40 4.91 3.87
N VAL A 130 17.66 5.12 2.77
CA VAL A 130 16.53 6.07 2.73
C VAL A 130 15.42 5.65 3.69
N ILE A 131 14.99 4.38 3.62
CA ILE A 131 13.93 3.85 4.48
C ILE A 131 14.31 3.98 5.96
N SER A 132 15.55 3.62 6.32
CA SER A 132 16.05 3.69 7.69
C SER A 132 16.07 5.12 8.23
N ASN A 133 16.51 6.09 7.42
CA ASN A 133 16.55 7.49 7.81
C ASN A 133 15.14 8.05 8.05
N ILE A 134 14.19 7.74 7.17
CA ILE A 134 12.80 8.17 7.31
C ILE A 134 12.14 7.48 8.52
N SER A 135 12.35 6.18 8.71
CA SER A 135 11.82 5.45 9.88
C SER A 135 12.32 6.05 11.18
N ARG A 136 13.62 6.35 11.27
CA ARG A 136 14.23 6.98 12.45
C ARG A 136 13.66 8.39 12.70
N SER A 137 13.52 9.21 11.66
CA SER A 137 12.97 10.58 11.79
C SER A 137 11.51 10.60 12.25
N LYS A 138 10.77 9.50 12.02
CA LYS A 138 9.36 9.33 12.44
C LYS A 138 9.21 8.47 13.69
N ASN A 139 10.29 8.14 14.38
CA ASN A 139 10.29 7.29 15.57
C ASN A 139 9.59 5.94 15.34
N CYS A 140 9.81 5.33 14.19
CA CYS A 140 9.22 4.05 13.81
C CYS A 140 10.16 2.90 14.15
N GLU A 141 9.61 1.81 14.69
CA GLU A 141 10.30 0.54 14.72
C GLU A 141 10.43 0.01 13.28
N MET A 142 11.66 -0.24 12.83
CA MET A 142 11.92 -0.84 11.52
C MET A 142 12.23 -2.32 11.67
N ILE A 143 11.36 -3.16 11.15
CA ILE A 143 11.47 -4.61 11.15
C ILE A 143 12.02 -5.09 9.80
N SER A 144 13.30 -5.41 9.76
CA SER A 144 13.93 -5.99 8.58
C SER A 144 13.63 -7.49 8.50
N VAL A 145 12.88 -7.92 7.48
CA VAL A 145 12.53 -9.32 7.27
C VAL A 145 13.79 -10.19 7.14
N GLU A 146 14.79 -9.71 6.39
CA GLU A 146 16.05 -10.44 6.16
C GLU A 146 16.84 -10.69 7.46
N LYS A 147 16.75 -9.77 8.44
CA LYS A 147 17.46 -9.91 9.73
C LYS A 147 16.70 -10.74 10.74
N LYS A 148 15.37 -10.67 10.73
CA LYS A 148 14.53 -11.36 11.72
C LYS A 148 14.06 -12.74 11.29
N TYR A 149 14.02 -13.03 9.99
CA TYR A 149 13.43 -14.25 9.48
C TYR A 149 14.28 -14.89 8.40
N SER A 150 14.30 -16.21 8.40
CA SER A 150 14.75 -17.01 7.26
C SER A 150 13.60 -17.87 6.77
N TRP A 151 13.60 -18.21 5.48
CA TRP A 151 12.56 -19.06 4.92
C TRP A 151 13.12 -20.07 3.94
N ILE A 152 12.47 -21.22 3.87
CA ILE A 152 12.82 -22.29 2.94
C ILE A 152 11.53 -22.69 2.24
N ARG A 153 11.52 -22.55 0.90
CA ARG A 153 10.42 -23.05 0.10
C ARG A 153 10.48 -24.57 0.02
N THR A 154 9.41 -25.23 0.44
CA THR A 154 9.34 -26.71 0.49
C THR A 154 8.54 -27.26 -0.70
N HIS A 155 7.66 -26.47 -1.29
CA HIS A 155 6.86 -26.89 -2.45
C HIS A 155 6.51 -25.69 -3.32
N PHE A 156 6.40 -25.92 -4.64
CA PHE A 156 5.95 -24.94 -5.62
C PHE A 156 5.35 -25.66 -6.83
N ASP A 157 4.10 -25.31 -7.17
CA ASP A 157 3.43 -25.70 -8.39
C ASP A 157 2.37 -24.65 -8.80
N LEU A 158 1.54 -24.97 -9.82
CA LEU A 158 0.48 -24.08 -10.30
C LEU A 158 -0.64 -23.85 -9.28
N SER A 159 -0.78 -24.71 -8.29
CA SER A 159 -1.77 -24.55 -7.21
C SER A 159 -1.29 -23.65 -6.07
N GLY A 160 0.03 -23.38 -6.00
CA GLY A 160 0.62 -22.49 -5.00
C GLY A 160 2.00 -22.88 -4.53
N GLN A 161 2.38 -22.33 -3.39
CA GLN A 161 3.67 -22.62 -2.76
C GLN A 161 3.50 -22.89 -1.27
N LYS A 162 4.42 -23.74 -0.74
CA LYS A 162 4.57 -23.98 0.69
C LYS A 162 5.98 -23.58 1.11
N PHE A 163 6.10 -22.96 2.26
CA PHE A 163 7.39 -22.60 2.83
C PHE A 163 7.38 -22.70 4.35
N ILE A 164 8.54 -22.86 4.92
CA ILE A 164 8.78 -22.83 6.36
C ILE A 164 9.44 -21.49 6.66
N LEU A 165 8.82 -20.69 7.51
CA LEU A 165 9.39 -19.44 8.04
C LEU A 165 9.98 -19.73 9.43
N LYS A 166 11.23 -19.30 9.64
CA LYS A 166 11.92 -19.41 10.94
C LYS A 166 12.23 -18.00 11.45
N SER A 167 11.85 -17.71 12.68
CA SER A 167 12.30 -16.50 13.38
C SER A 167 13.74 -16.69 13.88
N SER A 168 14.54 -15.63 13.81
CA SER A 168 15.87 -15.58 14.44
C SER A 168 15.80 -15.30 15.96
N GLU A 169 14.66 -14.82 16.45
CA GLU A 169 14.44 -14.64 17.88
C GLU A 169 14.19 -16.02 18.49
N LYS A 170 15.03 -16.40 19.47
CA LYS A 170 14.78 -17.58 20.32
C LYS A 170 13.56 -17.24 21.19
N GLU A 171 12.60 -18.16 21.23
CA GLU A 171 11.55 -18.17 22.25
C GLU A 171 12.15 -18.20 23.65
#